data_f441cc479b2b2aa0b4678319eb9ad52c
#
_entry.id   f441cc479b2b2aa0b4678319eb9ad52c
#
_cell.length_a   1.000
_cell.length_b   1.000
_cell.length_c   1.000
_cell.angle_alpha   90.00
_cell.angle_beta   90.00
_cell.angle_gamma   90.00
#
_symmetry.space_group_name_H-M   'P 1'
#
loop_
_entity.id
_entity.type
_entity.pdbx_description
1 polymer ?
#
loop_
_entity_poly.entity_id
_entity_poly.type
_entity_poly.pdbx_seq_one_letter_code
_entity_poly.pdbx_strand_id
1 'polypeptide(L)'
;AFFLKLNFAFSFDIDWASDEVLDYALTPLVKGRIPMTLFCTHLSQWIEKEVDKSIVEKEIHPNFCANSTQGNTYQEVFDYCEKVPSDRIGFRNHRYFESNDINDIFLQKGYKYSSNICTDMHYVMPFYNRYGFLVIPIFMEDGGFLFQKHVLNLNTIIDRLPQQGTIVFNFHPMHIA
;
A
#
# COMPACT_ATOMS: atom_id res chain seq x y z
N ALA A 1 -8.20 -10.96 -30.77
CA ALA A 1 -6.91 -10.52 -30.26
C ALA A 1 -7.13 -10.03 -28.83
N PHE A 2 -6.57 -10.72 -27.84
CA PHE A 2 -6.50 -10.20 -26.47
C PHE A 2 -5.53 -9.01 -26.51
N PHE A 3 -6.05 -7.80 -26.35
CA PHE A 3 -5.20 -6.64 -26.17
C PHE A 3 -4.49 -6.80 -24.82
N LEU A 4 -3.21 -7.08 -24.88
CA LEU A 4 -2.32 -7.09 -23.72
C LEU A 4 -2.30 -5.67 -23.16
N LYS A 5 -2.86 -5.47 -21.96
CA LYS A 5 -3.03 -4.16 -21.36
C LYS A 5 -2.06 -3.98 -20.20
N LEU A 6 -1.34 -2.86 -20.20
CA LEU A 6 -0.60 -2.38 -19.04
C LEU A 6 -1.52 -1.52 -18.19
N ASN A 7 -1.68 -1.89 -16.92
CA ASN A 7 -2.48 -1.14 -15.96
C ASN A 7 -1.56 -0.55 -14.88
N PHE A 8 -1.88 0.66 -14.44
CA PHE A 8 -1.19 1.33 -13.34
C PHE A 8 -2.11 1.41 -12.13
N ALA A 9 -1.58 1.06 -10.97
CA ALA A 9 -2.23 1.21 -9.68
C ALA A 9 -1.34 2.07 -8.77
N PHE A 10 -1.95 3.03 -8.10
CA PHE A 10 -1.27 3.90 -7.15
C PHE A 10 -1.69 3.52 -5.74
N SER A 11 -0.74 3.41 -4.84
CA SER A 11 -0.99 3.17 -3.43
C SER A 11 -0.17 4.12 -2.57
N PHE A 12 -0.66 4.37 -1.36
CA PHE A 12 0.00 5.25 -0.40
C PHE A 12 0.00 4.60 0.98
N ASP A 13 1.18 4.48 1.59
CA ASP A 13 1.33 4.14 3.00
C ASP A 13 1.31 5.45 3.79
N ILE A 14 0.26 5.68 4.59
CA ILE A 14 0.11 6.99 5.26
C ILE A 14 1.04 7.21 6.45
N ASP A 15 1.67 6.18 6.99
CA ASP A 15 2.78 6.19 7.95
C ASP A 15 2.70 7.28 9.05
N TRP A 16 1.52 7.38 9.71
CA TRP A 16 1.23 8.40 10.75
C TRP A 16 1.34 9.85 10.27
N ALA A 17 1.25 10.10 8.98
CA ALA A 17 1.19 11.44 8.42
C ALA A 17 0.02 12.24 9.04
N SER A 18 0.25 13.51 9.38
CA SER A 18 -0.83 14.36 9.88
C SER A 18 -1.86 14.69 8.79
N ASP A 19 -3.05 15.12 9.20
CA ASP A 19 -4.10 15.52 8.24
C ASP A 19 -3.64 16.63 7.29
N GLU A 20 -2.75 17.54 7.72
CA GLU A 20 -2.18 18.60 6.88
C GLU A 20 -1.25 18.02 5.79
N VAL A 21 -0.44 17.03 6.16
CA VAL A 21 0.45 16.34 5.20
C VAL A 21 -0.38 15.55 4.19
N LEU A 22 -1.43 14.85 4.65
CA LEU A 22 -2.35 14.13 3.78
C LEU A 22 -3.08 15.07 2.83
N ASP A 23 -3.59 16.21 3.31
CA ASP A 23 -4.24 17.24 2.50
C ASP A 23 -3.30 17.76 1.40
N TYR A 24 -2.08 18.14 1.80
CA TYR A 24 -1.09 18.64 0.85
C TYR A 24 -0.77 17.62 -0.25
N ALA A 25 -0.46 16.39 0.14
CA ALA A 25 0.02 15.37 -0.79
C ALA A 25 -1.10 14.76 -1.66
N LEU A 26 -2.29 14.54 -1.10
CA LEU A 26 -3.32 13.74 -1.75
C LEU A 26 -4.45 14.55 -2.37
N THR A 27 -4.68 15.80 -1.93
CA THR A 27 -5.75 16.66 -2.50
C THR A 27 -5.67 16.79 -4.03
N PRO A 28 -4.50 16.99 -4.68
CA PRO A 28 -4.43 17.06 -6.13
C PRO A 28 -4.92 15.77 -6.81
N LEU A 29 -4.65 14.62 -6.22
CA LEU A 29 -5.05 13.30 -6.75
C LEU A 29 -6.56 13.08 -6.56
N VAL A 30 -7.08 13.41 -5.39
CA VAL A 30 -8.53 13.34 -5.10
C VAL A 30 -9.31 14.24 -6.04
N LYS A 31 -8.89 15.51 -6.22
CA LYS A 31 -9.50 16.44 -7.17
C LYS A 31 -9.39 15.98 -8.61
N GLY A 32 -8.27 15.36 -8.97
CA GLY A 32 -8.04 14.74 -10.28
C GLY A 32 -8.79 13.43 -10.48
N ARG A 33 -9.51 12.92 -9.47
CA ARG A 33 -10.23 11.64 -9.47
C ARG A 33 -9.30 10.47 -9.85
N ILE A 34 -8.07 10.49 -9.38
CA ILE A 34 -7.10 9.40 -9.61
C ILE A 34 -7.41 8.25 -8.65
N PRO A 35 -7.74 7.05 -9.17
CA PRO A 35 -7.97 5.88 -8.33
C PRO A 35 -6.71 5.51 -7.55
N MET A 36 -6.87 5.20 -6.25
CA MET A 36 -5.75 4.81 -5.41
C MET A 36 -6.19 3.92 -4.25
N THR A 37 -5.24 3.21 -3.65
CA THR A 37 -5.41 2.48 -2.39
C THR A 37 -4.62 3.20 -1.29
N LEU A 38 -5.27 3.51 -0.18
CA LEU A 38 -4.63 4.06 1.02
C LEU A 38 -4.45 2.95 2.05
N PHE A 39 -3.22 2.67 2.44
CA PHE A 39 -2.88 1.76 3.54
C PHE A 39 -2.75 2.57 4.83
N CYS A 40 -3.74 2.43 5.71
CA CYS A 40 -3.96 3.31 6.84
C CYS A 40 -3.37 2.76 8.14
N THR A 41 -2.45 3.50 8.77
CA THR A 41 -1.88 3.19 10.10
C THR A 41 -2.75 3.69 11.25
N HIS A 42 -3.61 4.67 10.99
CA HIS A 42 -4.40 5.37 12.00
C HIS A 42 -5.67 5.98 11.41
N LEU A 43 -6.57 6.43 12.27
CA LEU A 43 -7.75 7.18 11.88
C LEU A 43 -7.35 8.61 11.50
N SER A 44 -7.66 9.03 10.28
CA SER A 44 -7.49 10.40 9.79
C SER A 44 -8.84 11.03 9.52
N GLN A 45 -9.06 12.22 10.07
CA GLN A 45 -10.30 12.98 9.82
C GLN A 45 -10.35 13.50 8.38
N TRP A 46 -9.21 13.82 7.81
CA TRP A 46 -9.10 14.25 6.42
C TRP A 46 -9.55 13.14 5.48
N ILE A 47 -9.04 11.91 5.67
CA ILE A 47 -9.43 10.75 4.85
C ILE A 47 -10.94 10.50 4.95
N GLU A 48 -11.52 10.56 6.14
CA GLU A 48 -12.95 10.29 6.32
C GLU A 48 -13.85 11.34 5.68
N LYS A 49 -13.40 12.58 5.55
CA LYS A 49 -14.18 13.68 4.99
C LYS A 49 -13.98 13.90 3.49
N GLU A 50 -12.72 13.83 3.04
CA GLU A 50 -12.34 14.31 1.70
C GLU A 50 -12.25 13.19 0.66
N VAL A 51 -12.18 11.94 1.11
CA VAL A 51 -11.91 10.80 0.22
C VAL A 51 -13.20 10.18 -0.32
N ASP A 52 -13.36 10.20 -1.65
CA ASP A 52 -14.47 9.55 -2.35
C ASP A 52 -14.24 8.03 -2.43
N LYS A 53 -15.07 7.27 -1.72
CA LYS A 53 -15.01 5.80 -1.68
C LYS A 53 -15.24 5.12 -3.05
N SER A 54 -15.73 5.84 -4.05
CA SER A 54 -15.92 5.28 -5.39
C SER A 54 -14.60 5.17 -6.19
N ILE A 55 -13.55 5.85 -5.73
CA ILE A 55 -12.23 5.88 -6.41
C ILE A 55 -11.07 5.57 -5.48
N VAL A 56 -11.30 5.52 -4.17
CA VAL A 56 -10.26 5.25 -3.18
C VAL A 56 -10.66 4.07 -2.33
N GLU A 57 -9.84 3.01 -2.40
CA GLU A 57 -9.87 1.88 -1.50
C GLU A 57 -9.08 2.21 -0.23
N LYS A 58 -9.59 1.84 0.94
CA LYS A 58 -8.91 2.00 2.22
C LYS A 58 -8.61 0.65 2.82
N GLU A 59 -7.33 0.38 3.07
CA GLU A 59 -6.87 -0.85 3.68
C GLU A 59 -5.99 -0.59 4.89
N ILE A 60 -5.69 -1.59 5.69
CA ILE A 60 -4.93 -1.44 6.91
C ILE A 60 -3.42 -1.52 6.68
N HIS A 61 -2.66 -0.74 7.50
CA HIS A 61 -1.21 -0.71 7.49
C HIS A 61 -0.63 -1.00 8.90
N PRO A 62 -0.73 -2.26 9.37
CA PRO A 62 -0.27 -2.61 10.71
C PRO A 62 1.25 -2.61 10.83
N ASN A 63 1.74 -2.08 11.96
CA ASN A 63 3.14 -2.10 12.32
C ASN A 63 3.43 -3.23 13.31
N PHE A 64 3.88 -4.36 12.82
CA PHE A 64 4.29 -5.52 13.62
C PHE A 64 5.77 -5.47 14.07
N CYS A 65 6.49 -4.39 13.76
CA CYS A 65 7.87 -4.24 14.20
C CYS A 65 7.95 -4.01 15.72
N ALA A 66 9.14 -4.26 16.29
CA ALA A 66 9.40 -3.99 17.71
C ALA A 66 9.12 -2.52 18.06
N ASN A 67 8.60 -2.29 19.26
CA ASN A 67 8.22 -0.97 19.79
C ASN A 67 7.11 -0.27 18.98
N SER A 68 6.21 -1.04 18.40
CA SER A 68 5.03 -0.49 17.73
C SER A 68 4.14 0.29 18.70
N THR A 69 3.64 1.44 18.26
CA THR A 69 2.64 2.22 19.00
C THR A 69 1.23 1.63 18.89
N GLN A 70 1.05 0.62 18.02
CA GLN A 70 -0.23 -0.05 17.80
C GLN A 70 -0.46 -1.25 18.73
N GLY A 71 0.60 -1.80 19.37
CA GLY A 71 0.50 -2.92 20.31
C GLY A 71 1.84 -3.60 20.54
N ASN A 72 1.89 -4.51 21.52
CA ASN A 72 3.08 -5.27 21.91
C ASN A 72 3.06 -6.71 21.36
N THR A 73 1.90 -7.20 20.95
CA THR A 73 1.72 -8.52 20.32
C THR A 73 1.10 -8.35 18.95
N TYR A 74 1.23 -9.34 18.09
CA TYR A 74 0.62 -9.32 16.75
C TYR A 74 -0.90 -9.17 16.82
N GLN A 75 -1.54 -9.81 17.79
CA GLN A 75 -2.99 -9.69 17.98
C GLN A 75 -3.39 -8.27 18.40
N GLU A 76 -2.67 -7.63 19.33
CA GLU A 76 -2.95 -6.25 19.75
C GLU A 76 -2.80 -5.26 18.60
N VAL A 77 -1.73 -5.40 17.80
CA VAL A 77 -1.51 -4.57 16.60
C VAL A 77 -2.66 -4.75 15.60
N PHE A 78 -3.05 -5.99 15.35
CA PHE A 78 -4.17 -6.28 14.48
C PHE A 78 -5.47 -5.67 15.00
N ASP A 79 -5.79 -5.87 16.27
CA ASP A 79 -7.01 -5.35 16.92
C ASP A 79 -7.05 -3.81 16.95
N TYR A 80 -5.88 -3.16 17.00
CA TYR A 80 -5.77 -1.72 16.84
C TYR A 80 -6.16 -1.30 15.43
N CYS A 81 -5.58 -1.94 14.41
CA CYS A 81 -5.84 -1.61 13.02
C CYS A 81 -7.28 -1.92 12.59
N GLU A 82 -7.91 -2.94 13.16
CA GLU A 82 -9.35 -3.25 12.93
C GLU A 82 -10.31 -2.12 13.34
N LYS A 83 -9.84 -1.15 14.17
CA LYS A 83 -10.61 0.04 14.54
C LYS A 83 -10.47 1.16 13.51
N VAL A 84 -9.48 1.09 12.65
CA VAL A 84 -9.31 2.05 11.55
C VAL A 84 -10.31 1.70 10.44
N PRO A 85 -11.14 2.65 9.98
CA PRO A 85 -12.10 2.38 8.91
C PRO A 85 -11.39 1.92 7.63
N SER A 86 -11.68 0.70 7.20
CA SER A 86 -11.09 0.09 6.00
C SER A 86 -12.09 -0.82 5.31
N ASP A 87 -11.81 -1.18 4.06
CA ASP A 87 -12.63 -2.11 3.27
C ASP A 87 -12.40 -3.57 3.69
N ARG A 88 -11.31 -3.83 4.43
CA ARG A 88 -10.96 -5.14 5.01
C ARG A 88 -10.83 -6.27 3.98
N ILE A 89 -10.29 -5.93 2.84
CA ILE A 89 -10.06 -6.88 1.76
C ILE A 89 -8.58 -7.19 1.64
N GLY A 90 -7.73 -6.17 1.80
CA GLY A 90 -6.30 -6.26 1.66
C GLY A 90 -5.54 -5.75 2.88
N PHE A 91 -4.24 -5.99 2.86
CA PHE A 91 -3.33 -5.45 3.86
C PHE A 91 -1.94 -5.21 3.29
N ARG A 92 -1.24 -4.26 3.89
CA ARG A 92 0.19 -4.04 3.73
C ARG A 92 0.77 -3.76 5.10
N ASN A 93 1.72 -4.58 5.53
CA ASN A 93 2.37 -4.38 6.82
C ASN A 93 3.46 -3.32 6.72
N HIS A 94 3.55 -2.45 7.71
CA HIS A 94 4.62 -1.46 7.79
C HIS A 94 5.99 -2.13 7.64
N ARG A 95 6.85 -1.56 6.79
CA ARG A 95 8.16 -2.10 6.41
C ARG A 95 8.10 -3.54 5.83
N TYR A 96 6.94 -3.91 5.28
CA TYR A 96 6.72 -5.25 4.68
C TYR A 96 6.99 -6.41 5.64
N PHE A 97 6.93 -6.16 6.95
CA PHE A 97 7.19 -7.20 7.97
C PHE A 97 6.16 -8.31 7.89
N GLU A 98 6.62 -9.54 7.71
CA GLU A 98 5.75 -10.69 7.51
C GLU A 98 6.23 -11.90 8.31
N SER A 99 5.29 -12.67 8.86
CA SER A 99 5.53 -13.97 9.47
C SER A 99 4.33 -14.88 9.24
N ASN A 100 4.53 -16.19 9.49
CA ASN A 100 3.42 -17.15 9.41
C ASN A 100 2.29 -16.80 10.38
N ASP A 101 2.64 -16.44 11.63
CA ASP A 101 1.65 -16.12 12.67
C ASP A 101 0.79 -14.90 12.29
N ILE A 102 1.41 -13.89 11.65
CA ILE A 102 0.70 -12.72 11.14
C ILE A 102 -0.27 -13.14 10.01
N ASN A 103 0.20 -13.93 9.07
CA ASN A 103 -0.62 -14.40 7.96
C ASN A 103 -1.80 -15.26 8.43
N ASP A 104 -1.62 -16.06 9.48
CA ASP A 104 -2.69 -16.84 10.10
C ASP A 104 -3.79 -15.94 10.67
N ILE A 105 -3.44 -14.81 11.29
CA ILE A 105 -4.41 -13.81 11.78
C ILE A 105 -5.24 -13.26 10.60
N PHE A 106 -4.58 -12.78 9.54
CA PHE A 106 -5.28 -12.24 8.37
C PHE A 106 -6.17 -13.28 7.68
N LEU A 107 -5.70 -14.53 7.58
CA LEU A 107 -6.48 -15.61 7.01
C LEU A 107 -7.76 -15.90 7.80
N GLN A 108 -7.66 -15.98 9.13
CA GLN A 108 -8.80 -16.18 10.01
C GLN A 108 -9.82 -15.04 9.92
N LYS A 109 -9.38 -13.85 9.65
CA LYS A 109 -10.23 -12.65 9.49
C LYS A 109 -10.79 -12.45 8.08
N GLY A 110 -10.38 -13.31 7.15
CA GLY A 110 -10.97 -13.37 5.82
C GLY A 110 -10.41 -12.39 4.80
N TYR A 111 -9.24 -11.80 5.07
CA TYR A 111 -8.51 -10.97 4.10
C TYR A 111 -8.20 -11.76 2.82
N LYS A 112 -8.07 -11.09 1.70
CA LYS A 112 -7.98 -11.70 0.36
C LYS A 112 -6.67 -11.45 -0.34
N TYR A 113 -6.06 -10.27 -0.13
CA TYR A 113 -4.79 -9.94 -0.77
C TYR A 113 -3.80 -9.29 0.18
N SER A 114 -2.53 -9.42 -0.14
CA SER A 114 -1.43 -8.72 0.52
C SER A 114 -0.59 -7.96 -0.50
N SER A 115 0.04 -6.86 -0.07
CA SER A 115 0.97 -6.09 -0.90
C SER A 115 2.28 -5.84 -0.13
N ASN A 116 2.92 -6.93 0.32
CA ASN A 116 4.10 -6.93 1.20
C ASN A 116 5.43 -7.17 0.48
N ILE A 117 5.46 -7.12 -0.86
CA ILE A 117 6.68 -7.34 -1.64
C ILE A 117 6.97 -6.11 -2.48
N CYS A 118 8.14 -5.51 -2.29
CA CYS A 118 8.68 -4.45 -3.14
C CYS A 118 9.86 -4.98 -3.95
N THR A 119 9.91 -4.66 -5.26
CA THR A 119 10.81 -5.34 -6.21
C THR A 119 11.86 -4.44 -6.89
N ASP A 120 12.04 -3.21 -6.44
CA ASP A 120 12.98 -2.23 -7.04
C ASP A 120 12.90 -2.21 -8.59
N MET A 121 11.69 -1.98 -9.10
CA MET A 121 11.39 -1.89 -10.54
C MET A 121 11.69 -3.18 -11.35
N HIS A 122 11.61 -4.35 -10.70
CA HIS A 122 11.57 -5.62 -11.38
C HIS A 122 10.13 -6.13 -11.39
N TYR A 123 9.54 -6.28 -12.57
CA TYR A 123 8.16 -6.72 -12.67
C TYR A 123 7.98 -8.16 -12.20
N VAL A 124 7.10 -8.35 -11.22
CA VAL A 124 6.61 -9.65 -10.77
C VAL A 124 5.09 -9.66 -10.90
N MET A 125 4.56 -10.66 -11.59
CA MET A 125 3.10 -10.83 -11.71
C MET A 125 2.48 -11.09 -10.35
N PRO A 126 1.26 -10.59 -10.09
CA PRO A 126 0.47 -11.03 -8.95
C PRO A 126 0.34 -12.57 -8.93
N PHE A 127 0.46 -13.16 -7.74
CA PHE A 127 0.41 -14.60 -7.56
C PHE A 127 -0.27 -14.99 -6.25
N TYR A 128 -0.76 -16.22 -6.14
CA TYR A 128 -1.30 -16.75 -4.89
C TYR A 128 -0.19 -17.36 -4.04
N ASN A 129 -0.10 -16.95 -2.78
CA ASN A 129 0.82 -17.56 -1.82
C ASN A 129 0.19 -18.82 -1.17
N ARG A 130 0.94 -19.49 -0.27
CA ARG A 130 0.48 -20.71 0.42
C ARG A 130 -0.78 -20.51 1.28
N TYR A 131 -1.09 -19.29 1.68
CA TYR A 131 -2.30 -18.94 2.46
C TYR A 131 -3.52 -18.67 1.59
N GLY A 132 -3.35 -18.65 0.27
CA GLY A 132 -4.39 -18.30 -0.68
C GLY A 132 -4.60 -16.79 -0.83
N PHE A 133 -3.74 -15.95 -0.25
CA PHE A 133 -3.77 -14.51 -0.54
C PHE A 133 -3.25 -14.24 -1.94
N LEU A 134 -3.95 -13.37 -2.66
CA LEU A 134 -3.40 -12.77 -3.86
C LEU A 134 -2.31 -11.78 -3.45
N VAL A 135 -1.05 -12.12 -3.71
CA VAL A 135 0.09 -11.21 -3.49
C VAL A 135 0.16 -10.24 -4.67
N ILE A 136 0.10 -8.95 -4.38
CA ILE A 136 0.20 -7.88 -5.37
C ILE A 136 1.53 -7.16 -5.13
N PRO A 137 2.60 -7.49 -5.90
CA PRO A 137 3.91 -6.89 -5.70
C PRO A 137 3.93 -5.41 -6.08
N ILE A 138 4.69 -4.63 -5.31
CA ILE A 138 4.98 -3.23 -5.58
C ILE A 138 6.17 -3.18 -6.53
N PHE A 139 5.98 -2.56 -7.68
CA PHE A 139 7.03 -2.39 -8.68
C PHE A 139 8.05 -1.32 -8.24
N MET A 140 7.56 -0.20 -7.74
CA MET A 140 8.38 0.91 -7.27
C MET A 140 7.76 1.51 -6.01
N GLU A 141 8.60 1.77 -5.03
CA GLU A 141 8.26 2.51 -3.81
C GLU A 141 9.24 3.67 -3.63
N ASP A 142 8.74 4.83 -3.26
CA ASP A 142 9.53 6.05 -3.14
C ASP A 142 10.66 5.93 -2.10
N GLY A 143 10.42 5.33 -0.94
CA GLY A 143 11.44 5.10 0.10
C GLY A 143 12.56 4.19 -0.39
N GLY A 144 12.23 3.07 -1.05
CA GLY A 144 13.19 2.16 -1.66
C GLY A 144 13.97 2.83 -2.79
N PHE A 145 13.27 3.62 -3.61
CA PHE A 145 13.88 4.39 -4.69
C PHE A 145 14.95 5.37 -4.18
N LEU A 146 14.63 6.11 -3.10
CA LEU A 146 15.56 7.02 -2.44
C LEU A 146 16.72 6.28 -1.76
N PHE A 147 16.43 5.16 -1.10
CA PHE A 147 17.45 4.33 -0.44
C PHE A 147 18.48 3.79 -1.43
N GLN A 148 18.06 3.35 -2.61
CA GLN A 148 18.92 2.90 -3.69
C GLN A 148 19.64 4.05 -4.42
N LYS A 149 19.38 5.29 -4.02
CA LYS A 149 19.95 6.51 -4.63
C LYS A 149 19.66 6.62 -6.13
N HIS A 150 18.51 6.14 -6.56
CA HIS A 150 18.08 6.33 -7.94
C HIS A 150 17.83 7.82 -8.22
N VAL A 151 18.19 8.25 -9.43
CA VAL A 151 17.83 9.58 -9.91
C VAL A 151 16.44 9.51 -10.52
N LEU A 152 15.53 10.38 -10.07
CA LEU A 152 14.18 10.44 -10.61
C LEU A 152 14.22 10.86 -12.09
N ASN A 153 14.17 9.88 -12.96
CA ASN A 153 14.12 10.03 -14.40
C ASN A 153 13.01 9.11 -14.93
N LEU A 154 11.99 9.72 -15.51
CA LEU A 154 10.85 9.00 -16.04
C LEU A 154 11.24 7.93 -17.07
N ASN A 155 12.25 8.20 -17.92
CA ASN A 155 12.73 7.22 -18.90
C ASN A 155 13.29 5.97 -18.23
N THR A 156 14.02 6.11 -17.12
CA THR A 156 14.53 4.95 -16.36
C THR A 156 13.42 4.06 -15.83
N ILE A 157 12.31 4.66 -15.44
CA ILE A 157 11.12 3.91 -14.99
C ILE A 157 10.44 3.26 -16.19
N ILE A 158 10.22 4.01 -17.28
CA ILE A 158 9.56 3.53 -18.50
C ILE A 158 10.32 2.35 -19.11
N ASP A 159 11.65 2.42 -19.18
CA ASP A 159 12.50 1.38 -19.78
C ASP A 159 12.42 0.04 -19.00
N ARG A 160 11.95 0.05 -17.76
CA ARG A 160 11.77 -1.14 -16.92
C ARG A 160 10.34 -1.69 -16.90
N LEU A 161 9.39 -0.98 -17.54
CA LEU A 161 8.01 -1.44 -17.58
C LEU A 161 7.86 -2.68 -18.45
N PRO A 162 7.06 -3.67 -18.04
CA PRO A 162 6.71 -4.81 -18.89
C PRO A 162 5.77 -4.38 -20.01
N GLN A 163 5.60 -5.24 -21.00
CA GLN A 163 4.67 -4.97 -22.09
C GLN A 163 3.19 -5.09 -21.66
N GLN A 164 2.92 -5.80 -20.57
CA GLN A 164 1.58 -6.05 -20.03
C GLN A 164 1.63 -6.32 -18.55
N GLY A 165 0.50 -6.17 -17.87
CA GLY A 165 0.32 -6.51 -16.47
C GLY A 165 -0.12 -5.34 -15.63
N THR A 166 -0.12 -5.52 -14.31
CA THR A 166 -0.44 -4.46 -13.35
C THR A 166 0.83 -4.00 -12.64
N ILE A 167 1.09 -2.72 -12.73
CA ILE A 167 2.23 -2.04 -12.12
C ILE A 167 1.72 -1.25 -10.92
N VAL A 168 2.25 -1.55 -9.74
CA VAL A 168 1.93 -0.83 -8.52
C VAL A 168 3.05 0.13 -8.18
N PHE A 169 2.69 1.41 -8.06
CA PHE A 169 3.54 2.45 -7.49
C PHE A 169 3.08 2.73 -6.07
N ASN A 170 4.01 2.76 -5.13
CA ASN A 170 3.75 3.09 -3.74
C ASN A 170 4.48 4.35 -3.33
N PHE A 171 3.80 5.23 -2.61
CA PHE A 171 4.34 6.49 -2.13
C PHE A 171 3.98 6.71 -0.66
N HIS A 172 4.77 7.56 0.00
CA HIS A 172 4.50 8.03 1.36
C HIS A 172 4.17 9.53 1.29
N PRO A 173 3.03 9.98 1.79
CA PRO A 173 2.64 11.40 1.75
C PRO A 173 3.71 12.35 2.30
N MET A 174 4.44 11.93 3.32
CA MET A 174 5.52 12.69 3.94
C MET A 174 6.75 12.91 3.06
N HIS A 175 6.91 12.14 1.97
CA HIS A 175 7.99 12.37 0.99
C HIS A 175 7.58 13.36 -0.09
N ILE A 176 6.30 13.75 -0.13
CA ILE A 176 5.74 14.70 -1.11
C ILE A 176 5.58 16.08 -0.48
N ALA A 177 5.35 16.14 0.85
CA ALA A 177 5.07 17.35 1.60
C ALA A 177 6.31 18.19 1.97
#